data_a3a5f19f02f4c921f0a0a224ec765ad7
#
_entry.id   a3a5f19f02f4c921f0a0a224ec765ad7
#
_cell.length_a   1.000
_cell.length_b   1.000
_cell.length_c   1.000
_cell.angle_alpha   90.00
_cell.angle_beta   90.00
_cell.angle_gamma   90.00
#
_symmetry.space_group_name_H-M   'P 1'
#
loop_
_entity.id
_entity.type
_entity.pdbx_description
1 polymer ?
#
loop_
_entity_poly.entity_id
_entity_poly.type
_entity_poly.pdbx_seq_one_letter_code
_entity_poly.pdbx_strand_id
1 'polypeptide(L)'
;ILSIVQLYKKEINRIEFSIKGKINDTNELDKIKNKEESFDKNVSFIKDSFLQYNRFDPNKNFENFILGSSNKLAYEASKKVTQDLAYYNPLYLYGGVGMGKTHLLNAIGLSLKQKKKVMFISAERFMYQFVKSIKSNEMVKFKDYFRNTDILLIDDIQFMNGKEAMQEEFFHTFNALIDKRSQIIVSADRPPNKLSRIQERIKSRFSGGL
;
A
#
# COMPACT_ATOMS: atom_id res chain seq x y z
N ILE A 1 -24.61 -11.18 8.03
CA ILE A 1 -24.73 -12.49 8.74
C ILE A 1 -26.20 -12.76 9.05
N LEU A 2 -26.93 -11.84 9.70
CA LEU A 2 -28.35 -12.03 10.02
C LEU A 2 -29.20 -12.37 8.79
N SER A 3 -29.02 -11.66 7.68
CA SER A 3 -29.73 -11.91 6.41
C SER A 3 -29.43 -13.28 5.79
N ILE A 4 -28.22 -13.80 5.96
CA ILE A 4 -27.85 -15.15 5.51
C ILE A 4 -28.50 -16.23 6.38
N VAL A 5 -28.55 -16.02 7.70
CA VAL A 5 -29.17 -16.97 8.63
C VAL A 5 -30.68 -17.02 8.43
N GLN A 6 -31.33 -15.89 8.12
CA GLN A 6 -32.76 -15.82 7.83
C GLN A 6 -33.18 -16.54 6.53
N LEU A 7 -32.23 -16.78 5.59
CA LEU A 7 -32.48 -17.65 4.43
C LEU A 7 -32.70 -19.13 4.81
N TYR A 8 -32.12 -19.56 5.94
CA TYR A 8 -32.25 -20.95 6.41
C TYR A 8 -33.27 -21.14 7.55
N LYS A 9 -33.50 -20.07 8.36
CA LYS A 9 -34.52 -20.06 9.43
C LYS A 9 -35.13 -18.67 9.56
N LYS A 10 -36.35 -18.50 9.09
CA LYS A 10 -37.09 -17.21 9.05
C LYS A 10 -37.43 -16.62 10.43
N GLU A 11 -37.37 -17.44 11.49
CA GLU A 11 -37.78 -17.05 12.85
C GLU A 11 -36.67 -16.38 13.67
N ILE A 12 -35.45 -16.26 13.13
CA ILE A 12 -34.32 -15.66 13.84
C ILE A 12 -34.30 -14.15 13.61
N ASN A 13 -34.68 -13.39 14.63
CA ASN A 13 -34.71 -11.93 14.59
C ASN A 13 -33.45 -11.24 15.13
N ARG A 14 -32.58 -11.98 15.84
CA ARG A 14 -31.36 -11.44 16.45
C ARG A 14 -30.30 -12.53 16.61
N ILE A 15 -29.04 -12.18 16.36
CA ILE A 15 -27.86 -13.02 16.62
C ILE A 15 -26.96 -12.28 17.59
N GLU A 16 -26.68 -12.91 18.73
CA GLU A 16 -25.74 -12.39 19.72
C GLU A 16 -24.52 -13.31 19.79
N PHE A 17 -23.33 -12.72 19.78
CA PHE A 17 -22.09 -13.43 19.96
C PHE A 17 -21.57 -13.19 21.37
N SER A 18 -21.44 -14.24 22.18
CA SER A 18 -20.84 -14.18 23.51
C SER A 18 -19.53 -14.98 23.54
N ILE A 19 -18.48 -14.39 24.12
CA ILE A 19 -17.22 -15.10 24.39
C ILE A 19 -17.32 -15.67 25.81
N LYS A 20 -17.44 -16.99 25.95
CA LYS A 20 -17.38 -17.65 27.26
C LYS A 20 -15.93 -17.70 27.76
N GLY A 21 -15.55 -16.71 28.60
CA GLY A 21 -14.40 -16.81 29.49
C GLY A 21 -14.87 -17.13 30.90
N LYS A 22 -14.19 -18.02 31.64
CA LYS A 22 -14.45 -18.22 33.06
C LYS A 22 -14.16 -16.93 33.83
N ILE A 23 -15.19 -16.36 34.42
CA ILE A 23 -15.06 -15.19 35.32
C ILE A 23 -15.06 -15.78 36.75
N ASN A 24 -13.93 -15.66 37.42
CA ASN A 24 -13.85 -15.77 38.87
C ASN A 24 -13.41 -14.42 39.43
N ASP A 25 -14.23 -13.91 40.35
CA ASP A 25 -13.97 -12.96 41.42
C ASP A 25 -14.04 -11.42 41.21
N THR A 26 -14.76 -10.88 42.12
CA THR A 26 -15.33 -9.63 42.50
C THR A 26 -14.40 -8.42 42.73
N ASN A 27 -13.34 -8.22 41.94
CA ASN A 27 -12.48 -7.03 41.99
C ASN A 27 -12.30 -6.37 40.58
N GLU A 28 -13.33 -6.45 39.73
CA GLU A 28 -13.18 -6.14 38.30
C GLU A 28 -13.66 -4.76 37.85
N LEU A 29 -14.35 -3.98 38.67
CA LEU A 29 -14.86 -2.67 38.25
C LEU A 29 -13.75 -1.61 38.08
N ASP A 30 -12.69 -1.69 38.88
CA ASP A 30 -11.51 -0.82 38.72
C ASP A 30 -10.52 -1.29 37.62
N LYS A 31 -10.57 -2.60 37.30
CA LYS A 31 -9.77 -3.14 36.18
C LYS A 31 -10.42 -2.88 34.81
N ILE A 32 -11.73 -2.65 34.75
CA ILE A 32 -12.44 -2.37 33.49
C ILE A 32 -12.10 -0.96 33.00
N LYS A 33 -12.00 0.04 33.86
CA LYS A 33 -11.57 1.40 33.47
C LYS A 33 -10.13 1.43 32.95
N ASN A 34 -9.22 0.70 33.63
CA ASN A 34 -7.83 0.58 33.16
C ASN A 34 -7.69 -0.30 31.91
N LYS A 35 -8.66 -1.20 31.61
CA LYS A 35 -8.70 -1.97 30.38
C LYS A 35 -9.27 -1.19 29.20
N GLU A 36 -10.19 -0.26 29.41
CA GLU A 36 -10.68 0.62 28.35
C GLU A 36 -9.57 1.57 27.86
N GLU A 37 -8.77 2.15 28.77
CA GLU A 37 -7.58 2.93 28.36
C GLU A 37 -6.49 2.09 27.70
N SER A 38 -6.31 0.83 28.11
CA SER A 38 -5.35 -0.08 27.47
C SER A 38 -5.90 -0.66 26.15
N PHE A 39 -7.23 -0.80 26.03
CA PHE A 39 -7.90 -1.23 24.79
C PHE A 39 -7.85 -0.13 23.72
N ASP A 40 -8.04 1.14 24.12
CA ASP A 40 -7.89 2.29 23.23
C ASP A 40 -6.43 2.49 22.78
N LYS A 41 -5.45 2.29 23.66
CA LYS A 41 -4.02 2.28 23.29
C LYS A 41 -3.68 1.13 22.35
N ASN A 42 -4.22 -0.07 22.57
CA ASN A 42 -4.03 -1.21 21.67
C ASN A 42 -4.78 -1.06 20.34
N VAL A 43 -5.94 -0.42 20.35
CA VAL A 43 -6.70 -0.10 19.12
C VAL A 43 -6.03 1.02 18.33
N SER A 44 -5.42 2.02 19.00
CA SER A 44 -4.60 3.03 18.33
C SER A 44 -3.31 2.42 17.77
N PHE A 45 -2.64 1.53 18.51
CA PHE A 45 -1.46 0.80 18.06
C PHE A 45 -1.78 -0.12 16.87
N ILE A 46 -2.94 -0.79 16.85
CA ILE A 46 -3.43 -1.56 15.71
C ILE A 46 -3.78 -0.64 14.53
N LYS A 47 -4.38 0.55 14.79
CA LYS A 47 -4.64 1.56 13.75
C LYS A 47 -3.36 2.09 13.13
N ASP A 48 -2.33 2.36 13.94
CA ASP A 48 -1.00 2.79 13.46
C ASP A 48 -0.24 1.65 12.77
N SER A 49 -0.41 0.40 13.21
CA SER A 49 0.19 -0.77 12.54
C SER A 49 -0.38 -1.02 11.15
N PHE A 50 -1.63 -0.61 10.87
CA PHE A 50 -2.17 -0.64 9.50
C PHE A 50 -1.48 0.32 8.54
N LEU A 51 -0.85 1.38 9.03
CA LEU A 51 0.02 2.28 8.25
C LEU A 51 1.41 1.66 8.01
N GLN A 52 1.89 0.78 8.90
CA GLN A 52 3.24 0.22 8.86
C GLN A 52 3.36 -1.12 8.09
N TYR A 53 2.29 -1.65 7.48
CA TYR A 53 2.33 -2.96 6.85
C TYR A 53 2.91 -2.94 5.43
N ASN A 54 4.24 -2.80 5.34
CA ASN A 54 5.01 -3.28 4.19
C ASN A 54 5.19 -4.80 4.31
N ARG A 55 4.17 -5.58 3.96
CA ARG A 55 4.31 -7.05 3.92
C ARG A 55 4.98 -7.44 2.62
N PHE A 56 6.27 -7.69 2.68
CA PHE A 56 7.00 -8.33 1.61
C PHE A 56 6.85 -9.85 1.72
N ASP A 57 6.51 -10.49 0.62
CA ASP A 57 6.48 -11.94 0.49
C ASP A 57 7.92 -12.45 0.23
N PRO A 58 8.53 -13.22 1.16
CA PRO A 58 9.90 -13.72 0.99
C PRO A 58 10.11 -14.56 -0.27
N ASN A 59 9.04 -15.19 -0.77
CA ASN A 59 9.09 -16.03 -1.96
C ASN A 59 9.12 -15.23 -3.27
N LYS A 60 8.78 -13.93 -3.23
CA LYS A 60 8.82 -13.05 -4.40
C LYS A 60 10.10 -12.23 -4.41
N ASN A 61 11.24 -12.90 -4.53
CA ASN A 61 12.57 -12.30 -4.64
C ASN A 61 13.09 -12.40 -6.08
N PHE A 62 14.27 -11.84 -6.35
CA PHE A 62 14.88 -11.91 -7.69
C PHE A 62 15.31 -13.31 -8.12
N GLU A 63 15.61 -14.20 -7.17
CA GLU A 63 16.06 -15.57 -7.44
C GLU A 63 14.89 -16.44 -7.93
N ASN A 64 13.71 -16.23 -7.37
CA ASN A 64 12.50 -16.96 -7.74
C ASN A 64 11.75 -16.36 -8.94
N PHE A 65 12.28 -15.27 -9.53
CA PHE A 65 11.66 -14.65 -10.69
C PHE A 65 11.94 -15.44 -11.96
N ILE A 66 10.89 -15.83 -12.66
CA ILE A 66 11.03 -16.57 -13.94
C ILE A 66 11.37 -15.56 -15.03
N LEU A 67 12.61 -15.65 -15.51
CA LEU A 67 13.13 -14.79 -16.56
C LEU A 67 12.81 -15.34 -17.96
N GLY A 68 12.28 -14.47 -18.82
CA GLY A 68 12.01 -14.73 -20.23
C GLY A 68 12.43 -13.54 -21.10
N SER A 69 12.39 -13.70 -22.42
CA SER A 69 12.76 -12.62 -23.35
C SER A 69 11.90 -11.37 -23.19
N SER A 70 10.62 -11.52 -22.88
CA SER A 70 9.65 -10.42 -22.76
C SER A 70 9.79 -9.59 -21.48
N ASN A 71 10.39 -10.14 -20.42
CA ASN A 71 10.51 -9.46 -19.11
C ASN A 71 11.95 -9.16 -18.70
N LYS A 72 12.93 -9.51 -19.54
CA LYS A 72 14.36 -9.35 -19.28
C LYS A 72 14.72 -7.87 -18.98
N LEU A 73 14.21 -6.94 -19.79
CA LEU A 73 14.46 -5.51 -19.58
C LEU A 73 13.93 -5.04 -18.22
N ALA A 74 12.70 -5.41 -17.86
CA ALA A 74 12.09 -5.05 -16.58
C ALA A 74 12.89 -5.63 -15.39
N TYR A 75 13.37 -6.86 -15.51
CA TYR A 75 14.20 -7.51 -14.50
C TYR A 75 15.55 -6.80 -14.31
N GLU A 76 16.28 -6.54 -15.42
CA GLU A 76 17.58 -5.86 -15.37
C GLU A 76 17.45 -4.42 -14.83
N ALA A 77 16.44 -3.67 -15.28
CA ALA A 77 16.15 -2.34 -14.77
C ALA A 77 15.83 -2.37 -13.26
N SER A 78 15.04 -3.36 -12.81
CA SER A 78 14.72 -3.56 -11.40
C SER A 78 15.97 -3.86 -10.57
N LYS A 79 16.88 -4.69 -11.07
CA LYS A 79 18.18 -4.96 -10.43
C LYS A 79 19.07 -3.72 -10.40
N LYS A 80 19.13 -2.97 -11.49
CA LYS A 80 19.94 -1.74 -11.57
C LYS A 80 19.52 -0.74 -10.51
N VAL A 81 18.20 -0.53 -10.32
CA VAL A 81 17.67 0.37 -9.30
C VAL A 81 18.03 -0.07 -7.88
N THR A 82 18.22 -1.37 -7.61
CA THR A 82 18.67 -1.82 -6.28
C THR A 82 20.15 -1.54 -6.01
N GLN A 83 20.94 -1.36 -7.05
CA GLN A 83 22.37 -1.06 -6.98
C GLN A 83 22.64 0.44 -6.95
N ASP A 84 21.87 1.20 -7.73
CA ASP A 84 22.04 2.62 -7.95
C ASP A 84 20.67 3.32 -7.93
N LEU A 85 20.34 3.89 -6.77
CA LEU A 85 19.06 4.57 -6.57
C LEU A 85 18.96 5.80 -7.45
N ALA A 86 17.77 6.09 -7.93
CA ALA A 86 17.43 7.19 -8.83
C ALA A 86 18.08 7.10 -10.23
N TYR A 87 18.73 5.98 -10.59
CA TYR A 87 19.25 5.78 -11.95
C TYR A 87 18.13 5.81 -13.00
N TYR A 88 17.03 5.09 -12.72
CA TYR A 88 15.76 5.19 -13.47
C TYR A 88 14.69 5.71 -12.51
N ASN A 89 14.31 6.97 -12.61
CA ASN A 89 13.37 7.57 -11.66
C ASN A 89 12.34 8.49 -12.35
N PRO A 90 11.08 8.04 -12.45
CA PRO A 90 10.56 6.78 -11.94
C PRO A 90 10.95 5.57 -12.80
N LEU A 91 10.97 4.37 -12.20
CA LEU A 91 10.92 3.11 -12.94
C LEU A 91 9.44 2.71 -13.11
N TYR A 92 8.99 2.60 -14.36
CA TYR A 92 7.60 2.30 -14.68
C TYR A 92 7.48 0.91 -15.32
N LEU A 93 6.96 -0.04 -14.56
CA LEU A 93 6.80 -1.44 -14.97
C LEU A 93 5.37 -1.67 -15.47
N TYR A 94 5.19 -1.97 -16.76
CA TYR A 94 3.85 -2.24 -17.27
C TYR A 94 3.77 -3.56 -18.04
N GLY A 95 2.56 -4.11 -18.06
CA GLY A 95 2.28 -5.37 -18.76
C GLY A 95 0.98 -6.00 -18.30
N GLY A 96 0.53 -7.01 -18.99
CA GLY A 96 -0.70 -7.75 -18.67
C GLY A 96 -0.70 -8.36 -17.26
N VAL A 97 -1.83 -8.93 -16.89
CA VAL A 97 -1.99 -9.68 -15.63
C VAL A 97 -1.08 -10.91 -15.65
N GLY A 98 -0.50 -11.27 -14.51
CA GLY A 98 0.36 -12.45 -14.38
C GLY A 98 1.80 -12.27 -14.87
N MET A 99 2.18 -11.11 -15.44
CA MET A 99 3.53 -10.89 -16.01
C MET A 99 4.64 -10.61 -14.96
N GLY A 100 4.34 -10.72 -13.66
CA GLY A 100 5.35 -10.62 -12.61
C GLY A 100 5.65 -9.20 -12.11
N LYS A 101 4.85 -8.17 -12.44
CA LYS A 101 5.05 -6.78 -12.00
C LYS A 101 5.14 -6.67 -10.48
N THR A 102 4.13 -7.16 -9.78
CA THR A 102 4.09 -7.19 -8.29
C THR A 102 5.25 -7.99 -7.71
N HIS A 103 5.70 -9.05 -8.39
CA HIS A 103 6.86 -9.83 -7.98
C HIS A 103 8.14 -8.97 -8.03
N LEU A 104 8.38 -8.24 -9.13
CA LEU A 104 9.54 -7.34 -9.24
C LEU A 104 9.50 -6.22 -8.21
N LEU A 105 8.36 -5.57 -7.99
CA LEU A 105 8.20 -4.59 -6.92
C LEU A 105 8.57 -5.16 -5.55
N ASN A 106 8.05 -6.36 -5.26
CA ASN A 106 8.36 -7.04 -4.00
C ASN A 106 9.86 -7.41 -3.89
N ALA A 107 10.48 -7.90 -4.96
CA ALA A 107 11.89 -8.26 -4.99
C ALA A 107 12.80 -7.03 -4.75
N ILE A 108 12.49 -5.89 -5.35
CA ILE A 108 13.17 -4.61 -5.10
C ILE A 108 13.05 -4.25 -3.61
N GLY A 109 11.82 -4.30 -3.08
CA GLY A 109 11.57 -3.96 -1.68
C GLY A 109 12.31 -4.88 -0.70
N LEU A 110 12.31 -6.19 -0.94
CA LEU A 110 13.06 -7.17 -0.14
C LEU A 110 14.56 -6.86 -0.12
N SER A 111 15.12 -6.50 -1.27
CA SER A 111 16.56 -6.22 -1.41
C SER A 111 17.00 -4.95 -0.67
N LEU A 112 16.10 -3.99 -0.48
CA LEU A 112 16.44 -2.66 0.04
C LEU A 112 15.90 -2.37 1.45
N LYS A 113 14.90 -3.11 1.94
CA LYS A 113 14.19 -2.83 3.21
C LYS A 113 15.07 -2.80 4.47
N GLN A 114 16.23 -3.44 4.44
CA GLN A 114 17.16 -3.43 5.57
C GLN A 114 18.03 -2.17 5.62
N LYS A 115 18.22 -1.51 4.47
CA LYS A 115 19.15 -0.37 4.31
C LYS A 115 18.43 0.95 4.10
N LYS A 116 17.18 0.92 3.68
CA LYS A 116 16.39 2.08 3.26
C LYS A 116 14.96 2.00 3.78
N LYS A 117 14.34 3.16 3.97
CA LYS A 117 12.92 3.25 4.29
C LYS A 117 12.10 2.98 3.04
N VAL A 118 11.72 1.72 2.85
CA VAL A 118 10.92 1.27 1.70
C VAL A 118 9.44 1.28 2.05
N MET A 119 8.63 1.86 1.19
CA MET A 119 7.18 1.78 1.26
C MET A 119 6.65 1.02 0.04
N PHE A 120 5.91 -0.05 0.30
CA PHE A 120 5.21 -0.82 -0.73
C PHE A 120 3.70 -0.75 -0.50
N ILE A 121 2.97 -0.21 -1.46
CA ILE A 121 1.53 0.02 -1.34
C ILE A 121 0.85 -0.16 -2.70
N SER A 122 -0.38 -0.70 -2.72
CA SER A 122 -1.22 -0.64 -3.92
C SER A 122 -1.90 0.74 -4.04
N ALA A 123 -2.23 1.16 -5.27
CA ALA A 123 -2.96 2.40 -5.51
C ALA A 123 -4.31 2.44 -4.79
N GLU A 124 -5.00 1.29 -4.68
CA GLU A 124 -6.25 1.19 -3.90
C GLU A 124 -6.04 1.47 -2.41
N ARG A 125 -4.96 0.93 -1.85
CA ARG A 125 -4.64 1.13 -0.44
C ARG A 125 -4.17 2.56 -0.17
N PHE A 126 -3.42 3.16 -1.08
CA PHE A 126 -3.08 4.58 -1.03
C PHE A 126 -4.35 5.44 -0.98
N MET A 127 -5.33 5.15 -1.84
CA MET A 127 -6.64 5.82 -1.83
C MET A 127 -7.36 5.64 -0.50
N TYR A 128 -7.40 4.42 0.02
CA TYR A 128 -8.06 4.14 1.31
C TYR A 128 -7.43 4.99 2.43
N GLN A 129 -6.10 5.06 2.50
CA GLN A 129 -5.38 5.85 3.49
C GLN A 129 -5.63 7.35 3.29
N PHE A 130 -5.66 7.82 2.05
CA PHE A 130 -5.99 9.21 1.71
C PHE A 130 -7.39 9.60 2.22
N VAL A 131 -8.40 8.83 1.87
CA VAL A 131 -9.78 9.08 2.33
C VAL A 131 -9.90 9.01 3.85
N LYS A 132 -9.23 8.04 4.47
CA LYS A 132 -9.20 7.92 5.93
C LYS A 132 -8.58 9.15 6.57
N SER A 133 -7.45 9.64 6.07
CA SER A 133 -6.75 10.81 6.61
C SER A 133 -7.57 12.10 6.49
N ILE A 134 -8.39 12.24 5.44
CA ILE A 134 -9.35 13.34 5.33
C ILE A 134 -10.41 13.24 6.41
N LYS A 135 -11.03 12.06 6.58
CA LYS A 135 -12.09 11.83 7.57
C LYS A 135 -11.63 11.99 9.02
N SER A 136 -10.37 11.65 9.31
CA SER A 136 -9.78 11.79 10.65
C SER A 136 -9.03 13.11 10.87
N ASN A 137 -9.04 14.03 9.89
CA ASN A 137 -8.28 15.29 9.90
C ASN A 137 -6.77 15.11 10.12
N GLU A 138 -6.19 14.02 9.56
CA GLU A 138 -4.79 13.63 9.72
C GLU A 138 -3.97 13.75 8.42
N MET A 139 -4.36 14.66 7.53
CA MET A 139 -3.69 14.84 6.23
C MET A 139 -2.20 15.19 6.36
N VAL A 140 -1.79 15.91 7.41
CA VAL A 140 -0.38 16.23 7.65
C VAL A 140 0.41 14.93 7.91
N LYS A 141 -0.09 14.06 8.79
CA LYS A 141 0.54 12.76 9.07
C LYS A 141 0.62 11.87 7.81
N PHE A 142 -0.44 11.86 7.00
CA PHE A 142 -0.46 11.14 5.73
C PHE A 142 0.65 11.64 4.79
N LYS A 143 0.76 12.95 4.61
CA LYS A 143 1.80 13.57 3.77
C LYS A 143 3.20 13.25 4.27
N ASP A 144 3.45 13.43 5.55
CA ASP A 144 4.75 13.15 6.17
C ASP A 144 5.12 11.67 6.05
N TYR A 145 4.15 10.77 6.22
CA TYR A 145 4.38 9.34 6.12
C TYR A 145 4.89 8.92 4.74
N PHE A 146 4.24 9.42 3.65
CA PHE A 146 4.64 9.10 2.29
C PHE A 146 5.88 9.86 1.83
N ARG A 147 5.99 11.16 2.16
CA ARG A 147 7.09 12.02 1.70
C ARG A 147 8.42 11.76 2.44
N ASN A 148 8.37 11.11 3.60
CA ASN A 148 9.57 10.70 4.36
C ASN A 148 10.10 9.31 4.01
N THR A 149 9.74 8.78 2.84
CA THR A 149 10.23 7.48 2.37
C THR A 149 11.43 7.66 1.44
N ASP A 150 12.36 6.69 1.46
CA ASP A 150 13.50 6.68 0.54
C ASP A 150 13.15 5.99 -0.77
N ILE A 151 12.23 5.02 -0.70
CA ILE A 151 11.79 4.23 -1.85
C ILE A 151 10.29 4.04 -1.77
N LEU A 152 9.57 4.49 -2.80
CA LEU A 152 8.14 4.31 -2.94
C LEU A 152 7.84 3.31 -4.05
N LEU A 153 7.24 2.18 -3.70
CA LEU A 153 6.78 1.13 -4.60
C LEU A 153 5.24 1.20 -4.65
N ILE A 154 4.68 1.55 -5.79
CA ILE A 154 3.22 1.60 -5.97
C ILE A 154 2.78 0.56 -7.00
N ASP A 155 1.93 -0.33 -6.56
CA ASP A 155 1.36 -1.36 -7.42
C ASP A 155 0.00 -0.93 -7.99
N ASP A 156 -0.20 -1.28 -9.26
CA ASP A 156 -1.48 -1.14 -9.97
C ASP A 156 -2.03 0.31 -10.01
N ILE A 157 -1.22 1.24 -10.54
CA ILE A 157 -1.54 2.67 -10.58
C ILE A 157 -2.85 2.99 -11.32
N GLN A 158 -3.33 2.10 -12.23
CA GLN A 158 -4.58 2.25 -12.95
C GLN A 158 -5.81 2.36 -12.02
N PHE A 159 -5.73 1.90 -10.78
CA PHE A 159 -6.80 2.07 -9.79
C PHE A 159 -7.00 3.53 -9.31
N MET A 160 -6.08 4.45 -9.66
CA MET A 160 -6.28 5.90 -9.47
C MET A 160 -7.22 6.53 -10.51
N ASN A 161 -7.66 5.76 -11.49
CA ASN A 161 -8.47 6.19 -12.61
C ASN A 161 -9.75 6.93 -12.18
N GLY A 162 -9.96 8.16 -12.68
CA GLY A 162 -11.14 8.98 -12.38
C GLY A 162 -11.21 9.53 -10.95
N LYS A 163 -10.14 9.44 -10.14
CA LYS A 163 -10.11 9.89 -8.75
C LYS A 163 -9.25 11.14 -8.61
N GLU A 164 -9.75 12.27 -9.08
CA GLU A 164 -9.00 13.52 -9.26
C GLU A 164 -8.31 14.02 -8.00
N ALA A 165 -9.01 14.11 -6.86
CA ALA A 165 -8.42 14.58 -5.61
C ALA A 165 -7.27 13.69 -5.12
N MET A 166 -7.38 12.37 -5.32
CA MET A 166 -6.31 11.44 -5.02
C MET A 166 -5.13 11.60 -5.98
N GLN A 167 -5.39 11.78 -7.26
CA GLN A 167 -4.35 12.02 -8.27
C GLN A 167 -3.59 13.31 -7.97
N GLU A 168 -4.26 14.34 -7.48
CA GLU A 168 -3.64 15.58 -7.08
C GLU A 168 -2.68 15.39 -5.90
N GLU A 169 -3.12 14.76 -4.81
CA GLU A 169 -2.25 14.47 -3.66
C GLU A 169 -1.10 13.53 -4.03
N PHE A 170 -1.37 12.55 -4.89
CA PHE A 170 -0.33 11.68 -5.42
C PHE A 170 0.72 12.46 -6.20
N PHE A 171 0.31 13.40 -7.07
CA PHE A 171 1.21 14.25 -7.84
C PHE A 171 2.11 15.10 -6.94
N HIS A 172 1.57 15.70 -5.88
CA HIS A 172 2.35 16.44 -4.89
C HIS A 172 3.32 15.55 -4.12
N THR A 173 2.89 14.35 -3.74
CA THR A 173 3.75 13.36 -3.08
C THR A 173 4.88 12.92 -4.01
N PHE A 174 4.55 12.64 -5.27
CA PHE A 174 5.52 12.26 -6.31
C PHE A 174 6.60 13.33 -6.48
N ASN A 175 6.21 14.60 -6.65
CA ASN A 175 7.18 15.70 -6.80
C ASN A 175 8.07 15.85 -5.57
N ALA A 176 7.51 15.81 -4.36
CA ALA A 176 8.29 15.90 -3.12
C ALA A 176 9.33 14.77 -3.01
N LEU A 177 9.00 13.56 -3.49
CA LEU A 177 9.91 12.42 -3.51
C LEU A 177 11.01 12.59 -4.57
N ILE A 178 10.69 13.11 -5.75
CA ILE A 178 11.69 13.43 -6.80
C ILE A 178 12.65 14.49 -6.29
N ASP A 179 12.17 15.56 -5.68
CA ASP A 179 12.99 16.64 -5.13
C ASP A 179 13.94 16.14 -4.03
N LYS A 180 13.47 15.18 -3.23
CA LYS A 180 14.27 14.47 -2.21
C LYS A 180 15.25 13.45 -2.81
N ARG A 181 15.20 13.17 -4.12
CA ARG A 181 15.92 12.08 -4.79
C ARG A 181 15.55 10.68 -4.27
N SER A 182 14.33 10.52 -3.78
CA SER A 182 13.79 9.21 -3.44
C SER A 182 13.47 8.42 -4.70
N GLN A 183 13.70 7.11 -4.66
CA GLN A 183 13.37 6.23 -5.78
C GLN A 183 11.87 5.96 -5.83
N ILE A 184 11.27 6.12 -6.99
CA ILE A 184 9.88 5.79 -7.25
C ILE A 184 9.81 4.66 -8.26
N ILE A 185 9.05 3.60 -7.93
CA ILE A 185 8.75 2.49 -8.84
C ILE A 185 7.23 2.33 -8.89
N VAL A 186 6.70 2.26 -10.11
CA VAL A 186 5.25 2.19 -10.36
C VAL A 186 4.96 0.98 -11.21
N SER A 187 3.92 0.21 -10.89
CA SER A 187 3.40 -0.81 -11.80
C SER A 187 2.06 -0.39 -12.40
N ALA A 188 1.78 -0.89 -13.61
CA ALA A 188 0.53 -0.70 -14.32
C ALA A 188 0.18 -1.87 -15.24
N ASP A 189 -1.08 -1.91 -15.70
CA ASP A 189 -1.53 -2.86 -16.72
C ASP A 189 -1.18 -2.42 -18.16
N ARG A 190 -0.79 -1.15 -18.36
CA ARG A 190 -0.54 -0.53 -19.66
C ARG A 190 0.45 0.64 -19.59
N PRO A 191 1.03 1.08 -20.72
CA PRO A 191 1.97 2.21 -20.73
C PRO A 191 1.29 3.53 -20.33
N PRO A 192 2.06 4.54 -19.87
CA PRO A 192 1.51 5.79 -19.33
C PRO A 192 0.53 6.52 -20.24
N ASN A 193 0.82 6.60 -21.54
CA ASN A 193 -0.02 7.25 -22.55
C ASN A 193 -1.38 6.57 -22.79
N LYS A 194 -1.52 5.29 -22.41
CA LYS A 194 -2.77 4.51 -22.50
C LYS A 194 -3.56 4.47 -21.20
N LEU A 195 -3.08 5.10 -20.13
CA LEU A 195 -3.86 5.23 -18.89
C LEU A 195 -5.05 6.14 -19.11
N SER A 196 -6.26 5.61 -18.93
CA SER A 196 -7.49 6.39 -19.06
C SER A 196 -7.78 7.18 -17.80
N ARG A 197 -8.39 8.38 -17.90
CA ARG A 197 -8.80 9.23 -16.77
C ARG A 197 -7.71 9.45 -15.71
N ILE A 198 -6.44 9.43 -16.12
CA ILE A 198 -5.30 9.89 -15.34
C ILE A 198 -4.84 11.22 -15.93
N GLN A 199 -4.57 12.18 -15.06
CA GLN A 199 -4.15 13.53 -15.45
C GLN A 199 -2.85 13.50 -16.27
N GLU A 200 -2.78 14.30 -17.35
CA GLU A 200 -1.64 14.32 -18.26
C GLU A 200 -0.32 14.65 -17.57
N ARG A 201 -0.35 15.51 -16.55
CA ARG A 201 0.84 15.83 -15.74
C ARG A 201 1.44 14.61 -15.04
N ILE A 202 0.60 13.64 -14.59
CA ILE A 202 1.05 12.39 -13.96
C ILE A 202 1.63 11.45 -15.03
N LYS A 203 0.93 11.31 -16.19
CA LYS A 203 1.43 10.49 -17.30
C LYS A 203 2.79 10.98 -17.80
N SER A 204 2.95 12.30 -17.91
CA SER A 204 4.22 12.91 -18.27
C SER A 204 5.35 12.57 -17.29
N ARG A 205 5.06 12.59 -15.98
CA ARG A 205 6.01 12.17 -14.95
C ARG A 205 6.42 10.70 -15.07
N PHE A 206 5.44 9.82 -15.33
CA PHE A 206 5.73 8.39 -15.55
C PHE A 206 6.56 8.12 -16.78
N SER A 207 6.40 8.94 -17.82
CA SER A 207 7.17 8.83 -19.06
C SER A 207 8.57 9.46 -18.96
N GLY A 208 8.88 10.18 -17.90
CA GLY A 208 10.18 10.85 -17.70
C GLY A 208 11.30 9.94 -17.21
N GLY A 209 10.99 8.70 -16.85
CA GLY A 209 11.95 7.68 -16.43
C GLY A 209 12.12 6.56 -17.47
N LEU A 210 12.26 5.31 -17.01
CA LEU A 210 12.30 4.10 -17.84
C LEU A 210 11.00 3.32 -17.72
#